data_1d6b3e6ae1102f7f385bfc6727e2f6d2
#
_entry.id   1d6b3e6ae1102f7f385bfc6727e2f6d2
#
_cell.length_a   1.000
_cell.length_b   1.000
_cell.length_c   1.000
_cell.angle_alpha   90.00
_cell.angle_beta   90.00
_cell.angle_gamma   90.00
#
_symmetry.space_group_name_H-M   'P 1'
#
loop_
_entity.id
_entity.type
_entity.pdbx_description
1 polymer ?
#
loop_
_entity_poly.entity_id
_entity_poly.type
_entity_poly.pdbx_seq_one_letter_code
_entity_poly.pdbx_strand_id
1 'polypeptide(L)'
;IGSVNLIAVSKVQPIERVENVLRKGHRSFGENRVQEAYKKWPAWKEKFSKVVLHLLGPLQTNKVKEVLALFDVVHSLDREKLARVFSENIQKQGFSPEFFIQVNTGEEDQKAGISPNMADEFINQCKKVYGLPIVGLMCIPPINEEPALHFALLKKIAERNGLKRLSMGMS
;
A
#
# COMPACT_ATOMS: atom_id res chain seq x y z
N ILE A 1 -8.51 16.24 15.05
CA ILE A 1 -8.98 15.41 13.93
C ILE A 1 -7.83 15.40 12.93
N GLY A 2 -7.18 14.23 12.77
CA GLY A 2 -6.10 14.07 11.80
C GLY A 2 -6.59 14.34 10.38
N SER A 3 -5.71 14.87 9.52
CA SER A 3 -6.05 15.05 8.10
C SER A 3 -6.26 13.70 7.41
N VAL A 4 -7.34 13.58 6.65
CA VAL A 4 -7.61 12.42 5.81
C VAL A 4 -7.04 12.69 4.42
N ASN A 5 -6.21 11.78 3.92
CA ASN A 5 -5.71 11.80 2.54
C ASN A 5 -6.58 10.90 1.68
N LEU A 6 -7.17 11.48 0.65
CA LEU A 6 -7.94 10.73 -0.34
C LEU A 6 -6.99 10.18 -1.42
N ILE A 7 -7.02 8.87 -1.64
CA ILE A 7 -6.33 8.23 -2.76
C ILE A 7 -7.34 7.97 -3.86
N ALA A 8 -7.17 8.60 -5.01
CA ALA A 8 -8.00 8.36 -6.18
C ALA A 8 -7.58 7.06 -6.88
N VAL A 9 -8.41 6.04 -6.80
CA VAL A 9 -8.12 4.73 -7.42
C VAL A 9 -8.43 4.78 -8.91
N SER A 10 -7.39 4.67 -9.73
CA SER A 10 -7.45 4.84 -11.18
C SER A 10 -7.44 3.54 -11.98
N LYS A 11 -7.53 2.40 -11.28
CA LYS A 11 -7.64 1.08 -11.93
C LYS A 11 -8.85 1.05 -12.88
N VAL A 12 -8.64 0.52 -14.10
CA VAL A 12 -9.71 0.33 -15.11
C VAL A 12 -10.44 1.64 -15.50
N GLN A 13 -9.94 2.81 -15.09
CA GLN A 13 -10.56 4.07 -15.44
C GLN A 13 -10.08 4.58 -16.81
N PRO A 14 -10.97 5.22 -17.60
CA PRO A 14 -10.59 5.86 -18.84
C PRO A 14 -9.50 6.93 -18.61
N ILE A 15 -8.58 7.05 -19.55
CA ILE A 15 -7.46 8.00 -19.50
C ILE A 15 -7.95 9.43 -19.25
N GLU A 16 -8.96 9.88 -19.97
CA GLU A 16 -9.52 11.23 -19.83
C GLU A 16 -10.04 11.53 -18.42
N ARG A 17 -10.66 10.55 -17.77
CA ARG A 17 -11.17 10.71 -16.40
C ARG A 17 -10.04 10.95 -15.42
N VAL A 18 -8.96 10.18 -15.51
CA VAL A 18 -7.78 10.33 -14.64
C VAL A 18 -7.06 11.65 -14.91
N GLU A 19 -6.88 12.02 -16.19
CA GLU A 19 -6.26 13.30 -16.56
C GLU A 19 -7.06 14.51 -16.07
N ASN A 20 -8.39 14.45 -16.09
CA ASN A 20 -9.22 15.52 -15.54
C ASN A 20 -8.98 15.73 -14.04
N VAL A 21 -8.80 14.66 -13.29
CA VAL A 21 -8.48 14.72 -11.85
C VAL A 21 -7.07 15.26 -11.62
N LEU A 22 -6.10 14.84 -12.43
CA LEU A 22 -4.73 15.39 -12.42
C LEU A 22 -4.69 16.90 -12.75
N ARG A 23 -5.43 17.34 -13.77
CA ARG A 23 -5.53 18.76 -14.14
C ARG A 23 -6.15 19.62 -13.04
N LYS A 24 -7.06 19.06 -12.26
CA LYS A 24 -7.65 19.73 -11.08
C LYS A 24 -6.72 19.78 -9.85
N GLY A 25 -5.51 19.25 -9.97
CA GLY A 25 -4.48 19.36 -8.93
C GLY A 25 -4.40 18.20 -7.95
N HIS A 26 -5.22 17.15 -8.08
CA HIS A 26 -5.08 15.97 -7.26
C HIS A 26 -3.79 15.21 -7.62
N ARG A 27 -3.07 14.67 -6.60
CA ARG A 27 -1.74 14.08 -6.80
C ARG A 27 -1.57 12.70 -6.18
N SER A 28 -2.54 12.21 -5.41
CA SER A 28 -2.47 10.90 -4.74
C SER A 28 -3.36 9.90 -5.45
N PHE A 29 -2.74 8.93 -6.13
CA PHE A 29 -3.46 7.94 -6.94
C PHE A 29 -3.10 6.52 -6.55
N GLY A 30 -4.05 5.60 -6.74
CA GLY A 30 -3.88 4.20 -6.43
C GLY A 30 -4.14 3.29 -7.63
N GLU A 31 -3.30 2.27 -7.76
CA GLU A 31 -3.44 1.19 -8.74
C GLU A 31 -3.36 -0.18 -8.05
N ASN A 32 -4.04 -1.16 -8.63
CA ASN A 32 -4.02 -2.51 -8.10
C ASN A 32 -3.00 -3.43 -8.77
N ARG A 33 -2.66 -3.13 -10.02
CA ARG A 33 -1.79 -3.98 -10.85
C ARG A 33 -0.62 -3.20 -11.41
N VAL A 34 0.58 -3.73 -11.22
CA VAL A 34 1.83 -3.12 -11.72
C VAL A 34 1.81 -2.93 -13.23
N GLN A 35 1.39 -3.95 -13.99
CA GLN A 35 1.38 -3.91 -15.44
C GLN A 35 0.42 -2.84 -16.00
N GLU A 36 -0.75 -2.65 -15.38
CA GLU A 36 -1.68 -1.60 -15.77
C GLU A 36 -1.11 -0.22 -15.49
N ALA A 37 -0.49 -0.05 -14.33
CA ALA A 37 0.15 1.21 -13.95
C ALA A 37 1.26 1.62 -14.92
N TYR A 38 2.09 0.68 -15.35
CA TYR A 38 3.18 0.94 -16.30
C TYR A 38 2.73 1.47 -17.66
N LYS A 39 1.52 1.14 -18.08
CA LYS A 39 0.97 1.64 -19.37
C LYS A 39 0.57 3.12 -19.32
N LYS A 40 0.34 3.67 -18.13
CA LYS A 40 -0.25 5.01 -17.96
C LYS A 40 0.67 5.98 -17.20
N TRP A 41 1.19 5.54 -16.05
CA TRP A 41 1.78 6.43 -15.06
C TRP A 41 3.17 7.00 -15.40
N PRO A 42 4.05 6.34 -16.16
CA PRO A 42 5.32 6.97 -16.53
C PRO A 42 5.12 8.30 -17.24
N ALA A 43 4.25 8.35 -18.25
CA ALA A 43 3.94 9.58 -18.99
C ALA A 43 3.25 10.64 -18.10
N TRP A 44 2.35 10.23 -17.23
CA TRP A 44 1.68 11.16 -16.32
C TRP A 44 2.60 11.70 -15.22
N LYS A 45 3.51 10.89 -14.70
CA LYS A 45 4.53 11.37 -13.73
C LYS A 45 5.51 12.37 -14.36
N GLU A 46 5.81 12.23 -15.62
CA GLU A 46 6.62 13.19 -16.37
C GLU A 46 5.86 14.51 -16.60
N LYS A 47 4.58 14.42 -16.98
CA LYS A 47 3.72 15.56 -17.29
C LYS A 47 3.24 16.33 -16.06
N PHE A 48 2.95 15.63 -14.96
CA PHE A 48 2.41 16.21 -13.73
C PHE A 48 3.37 15.99 -12.56
N SER A 49 3.91 17.08 -12.04
CA SER A 49 4.83 17.02 -10.90
C SER A 49 4.15 16.59 -9.59
N LYS A 50 4.92 16.05 -8.67
CA LYS A 50 4.50 15.67 -7.30
C LYS A 50 3.41 14.59 -7.22
N VAL A 51 3.22 13.80 -8.26
CA VAL A 51 2.32 12.64 -8.20
C VAL A 51 2.89 11.60 -7.25
N VAL A 52 2.05 11.14 -6.32
CA VAL A 52 2.33 10.01 -5.43
C VAL A 52 1.48 8.84 -5.88
N LEU A 53 2.13 7.76 -6.30
CA LEU A 53 1.47 6.55 -6.79
C LEU A 53 1.53 5.43 -5.75
N HIS A 54 0.36 4.96 -5.37
CA HIS A 54 0.16 3.90 -4.38
C HIS A 54 -0.17 2.57 -5.05
N LEU A 55 0.53 1.51 -4.66
CA LEU A 55 0.15 0.14 -5.02
C LEU A 55 -0.76 -0.42 -3.92
N LEU A 56 -2.00 -0.75 -4.28
CA LEU A 56 -3.03 -1.21 -3.35
C LEU A 56 -3.28 -2.71 -3.44
N GLY A 57 -3.07 -3.30 -4.61
CA GLY A 57 -3.34 -4.71 -4.87
C GLY A 57 -2.22 -5.65 -4.44
N PRO A 58 -2.51 -6.97 -4.41
CA PRO A 58 -1.54 -7.99 -4.06
C PRO A 58 -0.35 -7.99 -5.03
N LEU A 59 0.84 -8.27 -4.50
CA LEU A 59 2.09 -8.18 -5.23
C LEU A 59 2.83 -9.51 -5.23
N GLN A 60 3.21 -9.96 -6.43
CA GLN A 60 4.14 -11.06 -6.62
C GLN A 60 5.58 -10.59 -6.46
N THR A 61 6.43 -11.43 -5.87
CA THR A 61 7.85 -11.10 -5.61
C THR A 61 8.65 -10.79 -6.88
N ASN A 62 8.31 -11.42 -8.01
CA ASN A 62 8.98 -11.18 -9.30
C ASN A 62 8.69 -9.79 -9.90
N LYS A 63 7.75 -9.02 -9.33
CA LYS A 63 7.39 -7.67 -9.76
C LYS A 63 7.99 -6.54 -8.90
N VAL A 64 8.75 -6.89 -7.87
CA VAL A 64 9.32 -5.92 -6.92
C VAL A 64 10.18 -4.86 -7.63
N LYS A 65 11.02 -5.24 -8.56
CA LYS A 65 11.88 -4.29 -9.31
C LYS A 65 11.07 -3.25 -10.07
N GLU A 66 9.98 -3.69 -10.70
CA GLU A 66 9.07 -2.80 -11.42
C GLU A 66 8.34 -1.85 -10.46
N VAL A 67 7.93 -2.36 -9.29
CA VAL A 67 7.31 -1.52 -8.25
C VAL A 67 8.26 -0.44 -7.78
N LEU A 68 9.50 -0.77 -7.48
CA LEU A 68 10.52 0.19 -7.02
C LEU A 68 10.82 1.29 -8.05
N ALA A 69 10.66 0.99 -9.33
CA ALA A 69 10.88 1.98 -10.39
C ALA A 69 9.71 2.97 -10.59
N LEU A 70 8.50 2.65 -10.13
CA LEU A 70 7.31 3.43 -10.45
C LEU A 70 6.52 3.92 -9.23
N PHE A 71 6.40 3.11 -8.18
CA PHE A 71 5.52 3.38 -7.04
C PHE A 71 6.24 4.07 -5.88
N ASP A 72 5.52 4.95 -5.21
CA ASP A 72 6.01 5.71 -4.07
C ASP A 72 5.58 5.11 -2.72
N VAL A 73 4.45 4.38 -2.72
CA VAL A 73 3.88 3.75 -1.52
C VAL A 73 3.33 2.37 -1.89
N VAL A 74 3.59 1.37 -1.04
CA VAL A 74 3.07 0.00 -1.17
C VAL A 74 2.18 -0.31 0.03
N HIS A 75 0.92 -0.69 -0.22
CA HIS A 75 -0.06 -0.99 0.83
C HIS A 75 -0.27 -2.48 1.10
N SER A 76 0.36 -3.34 0.32
CA SER A 76 0.10 -4.78 0.29
C SER A 76 1.27 -5.64 0.79
N LEU A 77 2.09 -5.09 1.68
CA LEU A 77 3.16 -5.86 2.31
C LEU A 77 2.54 -6.78 3.37
N ASP A 78 2.57 -8.10 3.13
CA ASP A 78 1.82 -9.05 3.93
C ASP A 78 2.54 -10.37 4.27
N ARG A 79 3.81 -10.53 3.85
CA ARG A 79 4.57 -11.76 4.10
C ARG A 79 6.08 -11.53 4.06
N GLU A 80 6.79 -12.38 4.78
CA GLU A 80 8.24 -12.30 4.93
C GLU A 80 9.00 -12.37 3.61
N LYS A 81 8.62 -13.28 2.72
CA LYS A 81 9.27 -13.44 1.41
C LYS A 81 9.23 -12.13 0.62
N LEU A 82 8.11 -11.41 0.65
CA LEU A 82 7.97 -10.14 -0.05
C LEU A 82 8.84 -9.05 0.61
N ALA A 83 8.85 -8.98 1.95
CA ALA A 83 9.68 -8.03 2.70
C ALA A 83 11.17 -8.22 2.40
N ARG A 84 11.63 -9.47 2.38
CA ARG A 84 13.02 -9.80 2.05
C ARG A 84 13.39 -9.36 0.64
N VAL A 85 12.56 -9.68 -0.35
CA VAL A 85 12.83 -9.31 -1.75
C VAL A 85 12.85 -7.79 -1.92
N PHE A 86 11.97 -7.05 -1.25
CA PHE A 86 12.04 -5.58 -1.22
C PHE A 86 13.36 -5.09 -0.62
N SER A 87 13.73 -5.59 0.56
CA SER A 87 14.96 -5.19 1.24
C SER A 87 16.20 -5.39 0.36
N GLU A 88 16.35 -6.57 -0.25
CA GLU A 88 17.46 -6.90 -1.14
C GLU A 88 17.55 -5.97 -2.37
N ASN A 89 16.39 -5.62 -2.96
CA ASN A 89 16.38 -4.74 -4.14
C ASN A 89 16.57 -3.27 -3.77
N ILE A 90 16.02 -2.81 -2.65
CA ILE A 90 16.22 -1.44 -2.14
C ILE A 90 17.69 -1.19 -1.84
N GLN A 91 18.40 -2.13 -1.22
CA GLN A 91 19.84 -2.02 -0.97
C GLN A 91 20.65 -1.85 -2.26
N LYS A 92 20.22 -2.46 -3.36
CA LYS A 92 20.88 -2.35 -4.66
C LYS A 92 20.55 -1.04 -5.41
N GLN A 93 19.34 -0.53 -5.25
CA GLN A 93 18.84 0.62 -6.02
C GLN A 93 18.97 1.96 -5.28
N GLY A 94 19.09 1.93 -3.96
CA GLY A 94 19.24 3.13 -3.13
C GLY A 94 17.96 3.96 -2.94
N PHE A 95 16.80 3.47 -3.38
CA PHE A 95 15.50 4.09 -3.21
C PHE A 95 14.51 3.12 -2.55
N SER A 96 13.70 3.62 -1.62
CA SER A 96 12.64 2.84 -0.97
C SER A 96 11.32 3.59 -1.02
N PRO A 97 10.21 2.94 -1.45
CA PRO A 97 8.88 3.43 -1.17
C PRO A 97 8.56 3.35 0.34
N GLU A 98 7.53 4.06 0.77
CA GLU A 98 6.91 3.81 2.07
C GLU A 98 6.05 2.54 2.03
N PHE A 99 5.93 1.86 3.16
CA PHE A 99 5.15 0.62 3.25
C PHE A 99 4.05 0.70 4.30
N PHE A 100 2.86 0.22 3.92
CA PHE A 100 1.83 -0.24 4.84
C PHE A 100 1.85 -1.76 4.88
N ILE A 101 1.75 -2.34 6.08
CA ILE A 101 1.54 -3.77 6.24
C ILE A 101 0.04 -4.04 6.14
N GLN A 102 -0.34 -4.94 5.23
CA GLN A 102 -1.71 -5.39 5.08
C GLN A 102 -2.03 -6.44 6.13
N VAL A 103 -3.07 -6.18 6.92
CA VAL A 103 -3.59 -7.06 7.95
C VAL A 103 -4.92 -7.66 7.50
N ASN A 104 -5.04 -8.98 7.58
CA ASN A 104 -6.28 -9.71 7.34
C ASN A 104 -7.16 -9.67 8.59
N THR A 105 -7.85 -8.57 8.81
CA THR A 105 -8.64 -8.33 10.03
C THR A 105 -9.85 -9.24 10.17
N GLY A 106 -10.36 -9.80 9.07
CA GLY A 106 -11.45 -10.76 9.07
C GLY A 106 -11.02 -12.21 9.19
N GLU A 107 -9.72 -12.48 9.21
CA GLU A 107 -9.14 -13.83 9.28
C GLU A 107 -9.71 -14.78 8.22
N GLU A 108 -9.94 -14.26 7.01
CA GLU A 108 -10.47 -15.04 5.88
C GLU A 108 -9.34 -15.83 5.20
N ASP A 109 -9.43 -17.16 5.16
CA ASP A 109 -8.38 -18.07 4.72
C ASP A 109 -7.80 -17.78 3.32
N GLN A 110 -8.57 -17.22 2.43
CA GLN A 110 -8.19 -16.98 1.03
C GLN A 110 -7.82 -15.52 0.72
N LYS A 111 -7.84 -14.62 1.70
CA LYS A 111 -7.50 -13.22 1.50
C LYS A 111 -6.05 -12.89 1.83
N ALA A 112 -5.51 -11.90 1.12
CA ALA A 112 -4.21 -11.32 1.41
C ALA A 112 -4.21 -10.63 2.78
N GLY A 113 -3.04 -10.51 3.37
CA GLY A 113 -2.83 -9.87 4.65
C GLY A 113 -2.29 -10.83 5.71
N ILE A 114 -1.45 -10.30 6.60
CA ILE A 114 -0.97 -11.04 7.76
C ILE A 114 -2.12 -11.19 8.78
N SER A 115 -2.20 -12.32 9.48
CA SER A 115 -3.20 -12.47 10.53
C SER A 115 -2.95 -11.50 11.69
N PRO A 116 -4.01 -11.04 12.40
CA PRO A 116 -3.85 -10.06 13.48
C PRO A 116 -2.91 -10.50 14.61
N ASN A 117 -2.88 -11.78 14.94
CA ASN A 117 -2.01 -12.33 15.97
C ASN A 117 -0.53 -12.40 15.57
N MET A 118 -0.22 -12.39 14.28
CA MET A 118 1.14 -12.37 13.75
C MET A 118 1.64 -10.95 13.39
N ALA A 119 0.76 -9.96 13.47
CA ALA A 119 1.07 -8.62 12.99
C ALA A 119 2.22 -7.96 13.74
N ASP A 120 2.27 -8.05 15.06
CA ASP A 120 3.31 -7.40 15.88
C ASP A 120 4.71 -7.93 15.54
N GLU A 121 4.84 -9.26 15.45
CA GLU A 121 6.10 -9.90 15.08
C GLU A 121 6.53 -9.52 13.68
N PHE A 122 5.63 -9.55 12.71
CA PHE A 122 5.92 -9.20 11.33
C PHE A 122 6.29 -7.72 11.16
N ILE A 123 5.62 -6.80 11.85
CA ILE A 123 5.97 -5.36 11.87
C ILE A 123 7.40 -5.18 12.39
N ASN A 124 7.71 -5.83 13.50
CA ASN A 124 9.06 -5.75 14.10
C ASN A 124 10.12 -6.31 13.17
N GLN A 125 9.86 -7.45 12.54
CA GLN A 125 10.74 -8.09 11.56
C GLN A 125 10.99 -7.18 10.35
N CYS A 126 9.94 -6.60 9.77
CA CYS A 126 10.05 -5.67 8.64
C CYS A 126 10.91 -4.45 8.97
N LYS A 127 10.76 -3.88 10.18
CA LYS A 127 11.53 -2.72 10.61
C LYS A 127 12.97 -3.04 10.95
N LYS A 128 13.21 -4.08 11.77
CA LYS A 128 14.52 -4.35 12.37
C LYS A 128 15.39 -5.27 11.55
N VAL A 129 14.80 -6.29 10.91
CA VAL A 129 15.56 -7.26 10.10
C VAL A 129 15.70 -6.78 8.67
N TYR A 130 14.61 -6.34 8.07
CA TYR A 130 14.59 -5.93 6.66
C TYR A 130 14.82 -4.44 6.45
N GLY A 131 14.81 -3.62 7.50
CA GLY A 131 15.08 -2.18 7.41
C GLY A 131 14.08 -1.41 6.55
N LEU A 132 12.84 -1.89 6.44
CA LEU A 132 11.83 -1.27 5.61
C LEU A 132 11.15 -0.10 6.33
N PRO A 133 10.88 1.03 5.64
CA PRO A 133 10.16 2.17 6.22
C PRO A 133 8.66 1.87 6.32
N ILE A 134 8.27 1.20 7.41
CA ILE A 134 6.86 0.89 7.72
C ILE A 134 6.21 2.12 8.32
N VAL A 135 5.23 2.70 7.63
CA VAL A 135 4.56 3.93 8.05
C VAL A 135 3.18 3.71 8.65
N GLY A 136 2.57 2.56 8.42
CA GLY A 136 1.22 2.27 8.88
C GLY A 136 0.73 0.88 8.55
N LEU A 137 -0.56 0.66 8.79
CA LEU A 137 -1.26 -0.58 8.50
C LEU A 137 -2.41 -0.35 7.52
N MET A 138 -2.75 -1.38 6.77
CA MET A 138 -3.86 -1.39 5.82
C MET A 138 -4.76 -2.60 6.07
N CYS A 139 -6.06 -2.42 5.89
CA CYS A 139 -7.00 -3.53 5.82
C CYS A 139 -8.09 -3.32 4.77
N ILE A 140 -8.62 -4.44 4.29
CA ILE A 140 -9.83 -4.53 3.49
C ILE A 140 -10.78 -5.45 4.25
N PRO A 141 -11.77 -4.90 4.98
CA PRO A 141 -12.70 -5.70 5.75
C PRO A 141 -13.53 -6.66 4.89
N PRO A 142 -14.06 -7.76 5.49
CA PRO A 142 -15.05 -8.59 4.84
C PRO A 142 -16.30 -7.79 4.43
N ILE A 143 -16.87 -8.11 3.27
CA ILE A 143 -18.02 -7.39 2.71
C ILE A 143 -19.26 -7.50 3.60
N ASN A 144 -19.41 -8.64 4.28
CA ASN A 144 -20.60 -8.95 5.08
C ASN A 144 -20.45 -8.62 6.57
N GLU A 145 -19.39 -7.94 6.97
CA GLU A 145 -19.13 -7.56 8.37
C GLU A 145 -19.13 -6.04 8.53
N GLU A 146 -19.34 -5.57 9.75
CA GLU A 146 -19.33 -4.14 10.09
C GLU A 146 -17.88 -3.59 9.99
N PRO A 147 -17.59 -2.72 9.04
CA PRO A 147 -16.21 -2.23 8.80
C PRO A 147 -15.60 -1.52 10.01
N ALA A 148 -16.41 -0.86 10.83
CA ALA A 148 -15.93 -0.09 11.98
C ALA A 148 -15.17 -0.95 13.00
N LEU A 149 -15.56 -2.21 13.19
CA LEU A 149 -14.88 -3.15 14.08
C LEU A 149 -13.48 -3.49 13.57
N HIS A 150 -13.34 -3.69 12.26
CA HIS A 150 -12.06 -3.97 11.61
C HIS A 150 -11.12 -2.76 11.64
N PHE A 151 -11.67 -1.56 11.45
CA PHE A 151 -10.89 -0.32 11.55
C PHE A 151 -10.41 -0.06 12.98
N ALA A 152 -11.25 -0.35 13.98
CA ALA A 152 -10.87 -0.25 15.39
C ALA A 152 -9.76 -1.25 15.76
N LEU A 153 -9.84 -2.49 15.27
CA LEU A 153 -8.80 -3.50 15.45
C LEU A 153 -7.48 -3.06 14.80
N LEU A 154 -7.53 -2.60 13.54
CA LEU A 154 -6.36 -2.11 12.83
C LEU A 154 -5.68 -0.97 13.57
N LYS A 155 -6.48 -0.02 14.07
CA LYS A 155 -5.99 1.11 14.88
C LYS A 155 -5.28 0.65 16.14
N LYS A 156 -5.85 -0.30 16.89
CA LYS A 156 -5.21 -0.85 18.10
C LYS A 156 -3.87 -1.50 17.80
N ILE A 157 -3.78 -2.29 16.72
CA ILE A 157 -2.53 -2.91 16.30
C ILE A 157 -1.49 -1.83 15.92
N ALA A 158 -1.91 -0.81 15.17
CA ALA A 158 -1.02 0.28 14.78
C ALA A 158 -0.49 1.05 16.00
N GLU A 159 -1.35 1.45 16.92
CA GLU A 159 -0.99 2.22 18.12
C GLU A 159 0.01 1.48 19.01
N ARG A 160 -0.19 0.18 19.29
CA ARG A 160 0.73 -0.60 20.11
C ARG A 160 2.10 -0.84 19.45
N ASN A 161 2.19 -0.66 18.13
CA ASN A 161 3.44 -0.75 17.37
C ASN A 161 4.05 0.62 17.00
N GLY A 162 3.51 1.71 17.55
CA GLY A 162 3.98 3.07 17.31
C GLY A 162 3.74 3.57 15.89
N LEU A 163 2.77 2.99 15.16
CA LEU A 163 2.40 3.39 13.82
C LEU A 163 1.23 4.37 13.85
N LYS A 164 1.32 5.45 13.07
CA LYS A 164 0.33 6.55 13.10
C LYS A 164 -0.60 6.58 11.89
N ARG A 165 -0.26 5.91 10.81
CA ARG A 165 -1.01 5.98 9.55
C ARG A 165 -1.83 4.72 9.33
N LEU A 166 -3.07 4.90 8.84
CA LEU A 166 -3.98 3.81 8.51
C LEU A 166 -4.45 3.98 7.07
N SER A 167 -4.46 2.87 6.33
CA SER A 167 -5.02 2.78 4.99
C SER A 167 -6.24 1.88 5.05
N MET A 168 -7.42 2.47 4.94
CA MET A 168 -8.71 1.79 5.13
C MET A 168 -9.84 2.58 4.48
N GLY A 169 -11.04 2.02 4.39
CA GLY A 169 -12.20 2.71 3.82
C GLY A 169 -12.21 2.71 2.30
N MET A 170 -11.81 1.61 1.67
CA MET A 170 -11.90 1.43 0.22
C MET A 170 -13.09 0.53 -0.15
N SER A 171 -13.79 0.93 -1.17
CA SER A 171 -14.94 0.20 -1.72
C SER A 171 -14.65 -0.32 -3.13
#